data_853f46630926a83481e0e521ab0b481d
#
_entry.id   853f46630926a83481e0e521ab0b481d
#
_cell.length_a   1.000
_cell.length_b   1.000
_cell.length_c   1.000
_cell.angle_alpha   90.00
_cell.angle_beta   90.00
_cell.angle_gamma   90.00
#
_symmetry.space_group_name_H-M   'P 1'
#
loop_
_entity.id
_entity.type
_entity.pdbx_description
1 polymer ?
#
loop_
_entity_poly.entity_id
_entity_poly.type
_entity_poly.pdbx_seq_one_letter_code
_entity_poly.pdbx_strand_id
1 'polypeptide(L)'
;MRTISIKPLRAFEVSVEAEVISPDRLAALTFGQIRALEVWLGNRKRKLSDLFRVEGDEAPASPAETLVRLEGDFSRVKRIAEGMTAGTVEVLGGAGMHAGNGMKGGQLSIQGYADDWLGREMWGGKIIVAGSAGNYVGAGYRGEKCGMRGGEIEISGSAGAYLGEHMCGGSIRVSGDAGDFPGAANQGGTIYIGGSTYLPGAEMTKGTITVGGNARVLPGYQKADVVTIEGREYQKYLGDLVEKGTGELLVAAS
;
A
#
# COMPACT_ATOMS: atom_id res chain seq x y z
N MET A 1 13.30 12.23 -19.08
CA MET A 1 12.74 11.92 -17.74
C MET A 1 13.51 12.73 -16.73
N ARG A 2 12.85 13.54 -15.89
CA ARG A 2 13.47 14.32 -14.83
C ARG A 2 13.71 13.45 -13.60
N THR A 3 14.91 13.45 -13.04
CA THR A 3 15.21 12.76 -11.78
C THR A 3 15.42 13.77 -10.66
N ILE A 4 14.71 13.58 -9.53
CA ILE A 4 14.86 14.37 -8.31
C ILE A 4 15.26 13.42 -7.19
N SER A 5 16.50 13.50 -6.70
CA SER A 5 17.00 12.71 -5.57
C SER A 5 16.83 13.48 -4.28
N ILE A 6 16.24 12.82 -3.28
CA ILE A 6 16.03 13.38 -1.93
C ILE A 6 16.69 12.43 -0.92
N LYS A 7 17.51 12.99 -0.02
CA LYS A 7 18.26 12.22 0.96
C LYS A 7 18.18 12.88 2.34
N PRO A 8 17.85 12.16 3.42
CA PRO A 8 17.87 12.70 4.78
C PRO A 8 19.25 13.23 5.14
N LEU A 9 19.32 14.40 5.75
CA LEU A 9 20.57 14.99 6.26
C LEU A 9 21.03 14.29 7.55
N ARG A 10 20.12 13.64 8.26
CA ARG A 10 20.34 12.91 9.51
C ARG A 10 19.21 11.91 9.74
N ALA A 11 19.37 10.98 10.67
CA ALA A 11 18.28 10.17 11.17
C ALA A 11 17.22 11.02 11.90
N PHE A 12 15.96 10.62 11.80
CA PHE A 12 14.84 11.30 12.45
C PHE A 12 14.42 10.53 13.73
N GLU A 13 14.38 11.24 14.86
CA GLU A 13 13.87 10.70 16.13
C GLU A 13 12.34 10.79 16.19
N VAL A 14 11.75 11.82 15.56
CA VAL A 14 10.31 12.03 15.43
C VAL A 14 9.89 11.95 13.97
N SER A 15 8.62 11.60 13.72
CA SER A 15 8.11 11.46 12.35
C SER A 15 8.11 12.78 11.60
N VAL A 16 8.40 12.71 10.30
CA VAL A 16 8.25 13.77 9.33
C VAL A 16 7.00 13.50 8.50
N GLU A 17 6.09 14.46 8.37
CA GLU A 17 4.99 14.39 7.41
C GLU A 17 5.39 15.16 6.16
N ALA A 18 5.46 14.46 5.02
CA ALA A 18 6.04 14.98 3.79
C ALA A 18 5.20 14.60 2.56
N GLU A 19 3.90 14.93 2.59
CA GLU A 19 2.96 14.75 1.47
C GLU A 19 3.37 15.54 0.22
N VAL A 20 4.33 16.43 0.35
CA VAL A 20 4.94 17.16 -0.77
C VAL A 20 5.86 16.27 -1.62
N ILE A 21 6.29 15.12 -1.11
CA ILE A 21 7.18 14.19 -1.82
C ILE A 21 6.35 13.35 -2.80
N SER A 22 6.02 13.92 -3.94
CA SER A 22 5.40 13.22 -5.07
C SER A 22 5.77 13.92 -6.39
N PRO A 23 5.75 13.21 -7.54
CA PRO A 23 5.94 13.83 -8.85
C PRO A 23 4.97 14.99 -9.10
N ASP A 24 3.71 14.86 -8.69
CA ASP A 24 2.68 15.90 -8.87
C ASP A 24 3.06 17.23 -8.20
N ARG A 25 3.75 17.16 -7.08
CA ARG A 25 4.17 18.34 -6.31
C ARG A 25 5.51 18.92 -6.73
N LEU A 26 6.40 18.08 -7.28
CA LEU A 26 7.79 18.45 -7.50
C LEU A 26 8.13 18.72 -8.98
N ALA A 27 7.43 18.09 -9.92
CA ALA A 27 7.81 18.04 -11.33
C ALA A 27 7.95 19.43 -12.00
N ALA A 28 7.10 20.37 -11.68
CA ALA A 28 7.11 21.72 -12.28
C ALA A 28 7.98 22.74 -11.53
N LEU A 29 8.53 22.37 -10.36
CA LEU A 29 9.25 23.29 -9.48
C LEU A 29 10.77 23.30 -9.78
N THR A 30 11.39 24.47 -9.63
CA THR A 30 12.86 24.59 -9.54
C THR A 30 13.36 24.02 -8.22
N PHE A 31 14.64 23.68 -8.12
CA PHE A 31 15.20 23.20 -6.84
C PHE A 31 15.13 24.23 -5.71
N GLY A 32 15.22 25.53 -6.02
CA GLY A 32 14.99 26.57 -5.03
C GLY A 32 13.59 26.51 -4.42
N GLN A 33 12.57 26.29 -5.26
CA GLN A 33 11.19 26.14 -4.82
C GLN A 33 10.97 24.81 -4.06
N ILE A 34 11.53 23.69 -4.54
CA ILE A 34 11.45 22.38 -3.85
C ILE A 34 12.07 22.48 -2.45
N ARG A 35 13.26 23.06 -2.32
CA ARG A 35 13.95 23.25 -1.04
C ARG A 35 13.17 24.11 -0.05
N ALA A 36 12.35 25.03 -0.55
CA ALA A 36 11.51 25.93 0.25
C ALA A 36 10.16 25.33 0.68
N LEU A 37 9.77 24.15 0.14
CA LEU A 37 8.53 23.49 0.54
C LEU A 37 8.51 23.20 2.04
N GLU A 38 7.35 23.38 2.65
CA GLU A 38 7.15 23.10 4.06
C GLU A 38 6.78 21.63 4.30
N VAL A 39 7.36 21.05 5.36
CA VAL A 39 7.05 19.73 5.90
C VAL A 39 6.90 19.84 7.42
N TRP A 40 6.26 18.86 8.05
CA TRP A 40 6.15 18.81 9.49
C TRP A 40 7.17 17.86 10.10
N LEU A 41 7.98 18.33 11.04
CA LEU A 41 8.81 17.51 11.92
C LEU A 41 8.13 17.47 13.29
N GLY A 42 7.41 16.38 13.58
CA GLY A 42 6.54 16.32 14.73
C GLY A 42 5.47 17.42 14.66
N ASN A 43 5.49 18.35 15.62
CA ASN A 43 4.55 19.49 15.69
C ASN A 43 5.14 20.81 15.14
N ARG A 44 6.26 20.78 14.44
CA ARG A 44 6.95 21.99 13.95
C ARG A 44 7.09 21.97 12.44
N LYS A 45 6.70 23.05 11.79
CA LYS A 45 7.00 23.29 10.37
C LYS A 45 8.49 23.51 10.15
N ARG A 46 9.02 22.92 9.07
CA ARG A 46 10.40 23.06 8.60
C ARG A 46 10.39 23.18 7.09
N LYS A 47 11.42 23.77 6.51
CA LYS A 47 11.67 23.67 5.07
C LYS A 47 12.17 22.28 4.75
N LEU A 48 11.87 21.79 3.57
CA LEU A 48 12.38 20.50 3.09
C LEU A 48 13.91 20.46 3.16
N SER A 49 14.58 21.59 2.81
CA SER A 49 16.04 21.74 2.87
C SER A 49 16.63 21.66 4.28
N ASP A 50 15.85 21.88 5.33
CA ASP A 50 16.35 21.76 6.71
C ASP A 50 16.51 20.28 7.13
N LEU A 51 15.83 19.39 6.44
CA LEU A 51 15.75 17.96 6.75
C LEU A 51 16.37 17.07 5.68
N PHE A 52 16.36 17.54 4.41
CA PHE A 52 16.75 16.72 3.27
C PHE A 52 17.67 17.50 2.31
N ARG A 53 18.65 16.79 1.75
CA ARG A 53 19.38 17.22 0.56
C ARG A 53 18.52 16.92 -0.67
N VAL A 54 18.42 17.87 -1.60
CA VAL A 54 17.69 17.75 -2.88
C VAL A 54 18.65 18.02 -4.02
N GLU A 55 18.81 17.05 -4.90
CA GLU A 55 19.73 17.04 -6.05
C GLU A 55 19.04 16.42 -7.29
N GLY A 56 19.65 16.57 -8.48
CA GLY A 56 19.20 15.90 -9.72
C GLY A 56 19.09 16.87 -10.89
N ASP A 57 18.11 16.65 -11.78
CA ASP A 57 17.89 17.44 -12.99
C ASP A 57 17.10 18.71 -12.69
N GLU A 58 17.64 19.88 -13.04
CA GLU A 58 17.03 21.17 -12.73
C GLU A 58 15.83 21.52 -13.61
N ALA A 59 15.80 21.01 -14.84
CA ALA A 59 14.75 21.36 -15.80
C ALA A 59 13.38 20.83 -15.32
N PRO A 60 12.35 21.71 -15.18
CA PRO A 60 10.99 21.26 -14.90
C PRO A 60 10.48 20.26 -15.94
N ALA A 61 9.60 19.35 -15.51
CA ALA A 61 8.98 18.33 -16.37
C ALA A 61 7.49 18.14 -15.98
N SER A 62 6.80 17.27 -16.69
CA SER A 62 5.49 16.81 -16.25
C SER A 62 5.61 15.78 -15.14
N PRO A 63 4.58 15.56 -14.31
CA PRO A 63 4.58 14.48 -13.33
C PRO A 63 4.88 13.11 -13.95
N ALA A 64 4.29 12.80 -15.12
CA ALA A 64 4.50 11.52 -15.81
C ALA A 64 5.95 11.27 -16.24
N GLU A 65 6.72 12.32 -16.48
CA GLU A 65 8.12 12.28 -16.88
C GLU A 65 9.09 12.47 -15.70
N THR A 66 8.60 12.39 -14.47
CA THR A 66 9.39 12.64 -13.25
C THR A 66 9.56 11.37 -12.42
N LEU A 67 10.82 11.12 -12.06
CA LEU A 67 11.24 10.14 -11.07
C LEU A 67 11.68 10.89 -9.80
N VAL A 68 11.07 10.61 -8.67
CA VAL A 68 11.53 11.04 -7.35
C VAL A 68 12.22 9.85 -6.68
N ARG A 69 13.53 9.95 -6.47
CA ARG A 69 14.34 8.90 -5.85
C ARG A 69 14.68 9.29 -4.41
N LEU A 70 14.32 8.43 -3.47
CA LEU A 70 14.53 8.61 -2.04
C LEU A 70 15.65 7.68 -1.58
N GLU A 71 16.80 8.28 -1.20
CA GLU A 71 18.03 7.56 -0.86
C GLU A 71 18.28 7.63 0.66
N GLY A 72 18.31 6.48 1.33
CA GLY A 72 18.54 6.36 2.77
C GLY A 72 17.30 5.88 3.52
N ASP A 73 17.23 6.19 4.81
CA ASP A 73 16.13 5.73 5.67
C ASP A 73 14.97 6.73 5.69
N PHE A 74 13.84 6.32 5.15
CA PHE A 74 12.57 7.04 5.16
C PHE A 74 11.52 6.39 6.07
N SER A 75 11.88 5.46 6.93
CA SER A 75 10.96 4.75 7.84
C SER A 75 10.19 5.70 8.80
N ARG A 76 10.73 6.89 9.05
CA ARG A 76 10.08 7.93 9.83
C ARG A 76 9.43 9.03 8.98
N VAL A 77 9.44 8.90 7.65
CA VAL A 77 8.83 9.87 6.73
C VAL A 77 7.49 9.33 6.24
N LYS A 78 6.42 9.99 6.64
CA LYS A 78 5.04 9.62 6.36
C LYS A 78 4.52 10.29 5.09
N ARG A 79 3.47 9.70 4.49
CA ARG A 79 2.66 10.29 3.41
C ARG A 79 3.44 10.49 2.09
N ILE A 80 4.51 9.70 1.87
CA ILE A 80 5.23 9.67 0.60
C ILE A 80 4.27 9.26 -0.52
N ALA A 81 4.30 9.93 -1.68
CA ALA A 81 3.44 9.69 -2.84
C ALA A 81 1.93 9.83 -2.56
N GLU A 82 1.53 10.60 -1.53
CA GLU A 82 0.13 10.81 -1.23
C GLU A 82 -0.59 11.51 -2.38
N GLY A 83 -1.74 10.95 -2.79
CA GLY A 83 -2.58 11.48 -3.85
C GLY A 83 -1.93 11.50 -5.24
N MET A 84 -0.78 10.84 -5.42
CA MET A 84 -0.02 10.81 -6.67
C MET A 84 -0.90 10.34 -7.84
N THR A 85 -0.81 11.06 -8.98
CA THR A 85 -1.59 10.75 -10.18
C THR A 85 -0.75 10.17 -11.31
N ALA A 86 0.55 10.46 -11.36
CA ALA A 86 1.46 10.03 -12.42
C ALA A 86 2.92 10.06 -11.96
N GLY A 87 3.82 9.49 -12.76
CA GLY A 87 5.25 9.44 -12.51
C GLY A 87 5.67 8.30 -11.60
N THR A 88 6.88 8.38 -11.08
CA THR A 88 7.48 7.30 -10.29
C THR A 88 8.11 7.85 -9.01
N VAL A 89 7.90 7.14 -7.91
CA VAL A 89 8.64 7.32 -6.65
C VAL A 89 9.38 6.03 -6.33
N GLU A 90 10.69 6.11 -6.15
CA GLU A 90 11.54 5.00 -5.72
C GLU A 90 12.09 5.28 -4.32
N VAL A 91 11.77 4.43 -3.36
CA VAL A 91 12.32 4.46 -1.99
C VAL A 91 13.35 3.35 -1.88
N LEU A 92 14.63 3.68 -1.81
CA LEU A 92 15.74 2.71 -1.73
C LEU A 92 15.92 2.09 -0.33
N GLY A 93 15.11 2.50 0.64
CA GLY A 93 15.06 2.00 2.00
C GLY A 93 13.63 1.67 2.42
N GLY A 94 13.33 1.82 3.70
CA GLY A 94 11.97 1.71 4.23
C GLY A 94 11.19 3.00 4.07
N ALA A 95 9.87 2.93 4.10
CA ALA A 95 8.94 4.05 4.09
C ALA A 95 8.05 4.06 5.34
N GLY A 96 7.78 5.25 5.88
CA GLY A 96 6.88 5.42 7.03
C GLY A 96 5.40 5.31 6.66
N MET A 97 4.55 5.46 7.66
CA MET A 97 3.10 5.29 7.56
C MET A 97 2.47 6.10 6.43
N HIS A 98 1.37 5.59 5.88
CA HIS A 98 0.56 6.25 4.85
C HIS A 98 1.27 6.48 3.51
N ALA A 99 2.32 5.74 3.16
CA ALA A 99 2.91 5.79 1.83
C ALA A 99 1.87 5.37 0.77
N GLY A 100 1.76 6.12 -0.33
CA GLY A 100 0.76 5.88 -1.38
C GLY A 100 -0.70 6.13 -0.98
N ASN A 101 -0.96 6.84 0.14
CA ASN A 101 -2.31 7.17 0.58
C ASN A 101 -3.09 7.91 -0.51
N GLY A 102 -4.30 7.42 -0.86
CA GLY A 102 -5.17 8.04 -1.86
C GLY A 102 -4.55 8.15 -3.26
N MET A 103 -3.54 7.34 -3.57
CA MET A 103 -2.85 7.31 -4.87
C MET A 103 -3.84 6.99 -5.99
N LYS A 104 -3.77 7.73 -7.11
CA LYS A 104 -4.70 7.62 -8.24
C LYS A 104 -4.04 7.08 -9.51
N GLY A 105 -2.72 7.09 -9.59
CA GLY A 105 -1.93 6.63 -10.74
C GLY A 105 -0.43 6.66 -10.44
N GLY A 106 0.39 6.38 -11.46
CA GLY A 106 1.84 6.30 -11.31
C GLY A 106 2.31 5.05 -10.56
N GLN A 107 3.58 5.03 -10.16
CA GLN A 107 4.19 3.88 -9.48
C GLN A 107 4.99 4.32 -8.25
N LEU A 108 4.77 3.64 -7.13
CA LEU A 108 5.58 3.74 -5.91
C LEU A 108 6.30 2.41 -5.70
N SER A 109 7.63 2.42 -5.63
CA SER A 109 8.43 1.24 -5.29
C SER A 109 9.21 1.47 -3.98
N ILE A 110 9.19 0.48 -3.09
CA ILE A 110 9.83 0.52 -1.77
C ILE A 110 10.70 -0.73 -1.64
N GLN A 111 12.02 -0.56 -1.50
CA GLN A 111 12.96 -1.68 -1.42
C GLN A 111 12.97 -2.34 -0.04
N GLY A 112 12.67 -1.59 1.02
CA GLY A 112 12.66 -2.06 2.39
C GLY A 112 11.24 -2.34 2.91
N TYR A 113 11.06 -2.11 4.21
CA TYR A 113 9.78 -2.24 4.90
C TYR A 113 8.89 -1.02 4.63
N ALA A 114 7.61 -1.24 4.40
CA ALA A 114 6.58 -0.21 4.37
C ALA A 114 5.76 -0.27 5.67
N ASP A 115 5.64 0.86 6.37
CA ASP A 115 4.91 0.93 7.64
C ASP A 115 3.38 0.86 7.43
N ASP A 116 2.60 0.98 8.48
CA ASP A 116 1.14 0.84 8.50
C ASP A 116 0.43 1.78 7.50
N TRP A 117 -0.74 1.35 7.02
CA TRP A 117 -1.61 2.12 6.12
C TRP A 117 -1.02 2.38 4.72
N LEU A 118 -0.17 1.49 4.23
CA LEU A 118 0.33 1.53 2.84
C LEU A 118 -0.83 1.48 1.85
N GLY A 119 -0.89 2.41 0.88
CA GLY A 119 -1.92 2.44 -0.17
C GLY A 119 -3.34 2.64 0.36
N ARG A 120 -3.51 3.21 1.55
CA ARG A 120 -4.83 3.51 2.13
C ARG A 120 -5.70 4.26 1.12
N GLU A 121 -6.94 3.79 0.92
CA GLU A 121 -7.92 4.44 0.04
C GLU A 121 -7.42 4.71 -1.40
N MET A 122 -6.53 3.86 -1.90
CA MET A 122 -5.96 3.94 -3.24
C MET A 122 -7.03 3.79 -4.32
N TRP A 123 -6.98 4.63 -5.36
CA TRP A 123 -7.90 4.62 -6.50
C TRP A 123 -7.30 4.00 -7.76
N GLY A 124 -5.98 3.99 -7.90
CA GLY A 124 -5.27 3.49 -9.09
C GLY A 124 -3.77 3.61 -8.94
N GLY A 125 -3.04 3.19 -9.97
CA GLY A 125 -1.59 3.10 -9.96
C GLY A 125 -1.07 1.79 -9.39
N LYS A 126 0.23 1.74 -9.14
CA LYS A 126 0.89 0.52 -8.66
C LYS A 126 1.84 0.81 -7.49
N ILE A 127 1.75 0.00 -6.44
CA ILE A 127 2.68 0.01 -5.31
C ILE A 127 3.40 -1.34 -5.28
N ILE A 128 4.74 -1.32 -5.20
CA ILE A 128 5.59 -2.52 -5.13
C ILE A 128 6.48 -2.41 -3.90
N VAL A 129 6.42 -3.40 -3.02
CA VAL A 129 7.26 -3.51 -1.82
C VAL A 129 8.10 -4.77 -1.92
N ALA A 130 9.43 -4.62 -1.99
CA ALA A 130 10.33 -5.76 -2.01
C ALA A 130 10.48 -6.43 -0.61
N GLY A 131 10.28 -5.67 0.45
CA GLY A 131 10.22 -6.17 1.83
C GLY A 131 8.82 -6.56 2.27
N SER A 132 8.56 -6.41 3.55
CA SER A 132 7.25 -6.63 4.19
C SER A 132 6.52 -5.30 4.42
N ALA A 133 5.23 -5.37 4.74
CA ALA A 133 4.43 -4.21 5.09
C ALA A 133 3.76 -4.37 6.47
N GLY A 134 3.38 -3.24 7.09
CA GLY A 134 2.65 -3.18 8.35
C GLY A 134 1.19 -3.54 8.21
N ASN A 135 0.39 -3.05 9.16
CA ASN A 135 -1.05 -3.29 9.23
C ASN A 135 -1.82 -2.36 8.27
N TYR A 136 -3.08 -2.72 7.98
CA TYR A 136 -4.02 -1.88 7.24
C TYR A 136 -3.58 -1.51 5.81
N VAL A 137 -2.83 -2.38 5.14
CA VAL A 137 -2.48 -2.18 3.72
C VAL A 137 -3.74 -2.15 2.86
N GLY A 138 -3.92 -1.10 2.04
CA GLY A 138 -5.09 -0.94 1.16
C GLY A 138 -6.41 -0.71 1.90
N ALA A 139 -6.39 -0.54 3.21
CA ALA A 139 -7.59 -0.40 4.03
C ALA A 139 -8.26 0.98 3.91
N GLY A 140 -9.51 1.08 4.36
CA GLY A 140 -10.22 2.34 4.60
C GLY A 140 -9.91 2.92 5.98
N TYR A 141 -9.92 4.24 6.11
CA TYR A 141 -9.82 4.86 7.43
C TYR A 141 -11.13 4.69 8.20
N ARG A 142 -11.08 4.80 9.52
CA ARG A 142 -12.25 4.63 10.39
C ARG A 142 -13.39 5.55 9.96
N GLY A 143 -14.55 4.96 9.68
CA GLY A 143 -15.74 5.65 9.21
C GLY A 143 -15.88 5.75 7.68
N GLU A 144 -14.82 5.41 6.93
CA GLU A 144 -14.89 5.31 5.48
C GLU A 144 -15.54 3.99 5.06
N LYS A 145 -16.44 4.09 4.05
CA LYS A 145 -17.13 2.90 3.52
C LYS A 145 -16.27 2.05 2.59
N CYS A 146 -15.25 2.66 1.99
CA CYS A 146 -14.35 2.00 1.05
C CYS A 146 -12.89 2.32 1.39
N GLY A 147 -12.10 1.27 1.49
CA GLY A 147 -10.65 1.32 1.43
C GLY A 147 -10.16 1.50 -0.01
N MET A 148 -9.25 0.64 -0.44
CA MET A 148 -8.78 0.59 -1.83
C MET A 148 -9.95 0.39 -2.80
N ARG A 149 -9.98 1.20 -3.87
CA ARG A 149 -11.02 1.19 -4.91
C ARG A 149 -10.50 0.71 -6.25
N GLY A 150 -9.19 0.75 -6.46
CA GLY A 150 -8.55 0.34 -7.70
C GLY A 150 -7.03 0.39 -7.59
N GLY A 151 -6.33 -0.06 -8.62
CA GLY A 151 -4.87 -0.18 -8.65
C GLY A 151 -4.37 -1.52 -8.12
N GLU A 152 -3.06 -1.60 -7.95
CA GLU A 152 -2.36 -2.83 -7.58
C GLU A 152 -1.37 -2.58 -6.44
N ILE A 153 -1.35 -3.48 -5.45
CA ILE A 153 -0.33 -3.51 -4.39
C ILE A 153 0.33 -4.88 -4.39
N GLU A 154 1.65 -4.92 -4.57
CA GLU A 154 2.46 -6.14 -4.54
C GLU A 154 3.46 -6.08 -3.39
N ILE A 155 3.49 -7.11 -2.54
CA ILE A 155 4.39 -7.22 -1.38
C ILE A 155 5.11 -8.56 -1.47
N SER A 156 6.44 -8.53 -1.61
CA SER A 156 7.26 -9.74 -1.72
C SER A 156 7.43 -10.46 -0.38
N GLY A 157 7.39 -9.74 0.73
CA GLY A 157 7.42 -10.29 2.09
C GLY A 157 6.01 -10.58 2.62
N SER A 158 5.83 -10.38 3.91
CA SER A 158 4.56 -10.54 4.64
C SER A 158 3.87 -9.20 4.87
N ALA A 159 2.58 -9.22 5.18
CA ALA A 159 1.80 -8.07 5.59
C ALA A 159 1.20 -8.25 7.00
N GLY A 160 0.92 -7.15 7.68
CA GLY A 160 0.27 -7.16 8.99
C GLY A 160 -1.22 -7.46 8.93
N ALA A 161 -1.91 -7.18 10.03
CA ALA A 161 -3.35 -7.42 10.19
C ALA A 161 -4.19 -6.41 9.37
N TYR A 162 -5.45 -6.79 9.12
CA TYR A 162 -6.45 -5.98 8.41
C TYR A 162 -6.04 -5.54 7.00
N LEU A 163 -5.24 -6.37 6.31
CA LEU A 163 -4.91 -6.21 4.90
C LEU A 163 -6.20 -6.11 4.06
N GLY A 164 -6.41 -5.04 3.29
CA GLY A 164 -7.59 -4.86 2.44
C GLY A 164 -8.90 -4.67 3.19
N GLU A 165 -8.89 -4.22 4.44
CA GLU A 165 -10.12 -3.90 5.19
C GLU A 165 -10.97 -2.88 4.43
N HIS A 166 -12.29 -3.14 4.32
CA HIS A 166 -13.24 -2.32 3.54
C HIS A 166 -12.87 -2.12 2.06
N MET A 167 -12.04 -3.00 1.47
CA MET A 167 -11.66 -2.90 0.06
C MET A 167 -12.89 -2.97 -0.84
N CYS A 168 -13.00 -2.06 -1.83
CA CYS A 168 -14.10 -2.00 -2.79
C CYS A 168 -13.67 -2.41 -4.21
N GLY A 169 -12.37 -2.49 -4.49
CA GLY A 169 -11.83 -2.86 -5.80
C GLY A 169 -10.31 -2.85 -5.81
N GLY A 170 -9.71 -3.17 -6.97
CA GLY A 170 -8.27 -3.32 -7.12
C GLY A 170 -7.75 -4.70 -6.72
N SER A 171 -6.43 -4.83 -6.61
CA SER A 171 -5.79 -6.09 -6.25
C SER A 171 -4.66 -5.90 -5.26
N ILE A 172 -4.56 -6.80 -4.28
CA ILE A 172 -3.45 -6.87 -3.32
C ILE A 172 -2.85 -8.27 -3.40
N ARG A 173 -1.54 -8.35 -3.59
CA ARG A 173 -0.78 -9.61 -3.61
C ARG A 173 0.32 -9.57 -2.55
N VAL A 174 0.31 -10.53 -1.65
CA VAL A 174 1.33 -10.76 -0.63
C VAL A 174 1.95 -12.13 -0.90
N SER A 175 3.27 -12.21 -1.06
CA SER A 175 3.95 -13.50 -1.30
C SER A 175 4.14 -14.32 -0.03
N GLY A 176 4.32 -13.67 1.12
CA GLY A 176 4.43 -14.29 2.45
C GLY A 176 3.09 -14.43 3.15
N ASP A 177 3.13 -14.39 4.47
CA ASP A 177 1.96 -14.48 5.35
C ASP A 177 1.24 -13.13 5.46
N ALA A 178 -0.03 -13.17 5.82
CA ALA A 178 -0.76 -12.00 6.29
C ALA A 178 -1.20 -12.19 7.75
N GLY A 179 -1.26 -11.09 8.50
CA GLY A 179 -1.79 -11.10 9.86
C GLY A 179 -3.28 -11.41 9.92
N ASP A 180 -3.91 -11.09 11.05
CA ASP A 180 -5.31 -11.40 11.30
C ASP A 180 -6.26 -10.56 10.43
N PHE A 181 -7.41 -11.13 10.08
CA PHE A 181 -8.54 -10.48 9.43
C PHE A 181 -8.24 -9.82 8.06
N PRO A 182 -7.45 -10.43 7.15
CA PRO A 182 -7.32 -9.86 5.81
C PRO A 182 -8.66 -9.87 5.08
N GLY A 183 -8.97 -8.77 4.38
CA GLY A 183 -10.22 -8.59 3.67
C GLY A 183 -11.44 -8.45 4.60
N ALA A 184 -11.26 -8.00 5.83
CA ALA A 184 -12.38 -7.70 6.71
C ALA A 184 -13.30 -6.66 6.05
N ALA A 185 -14.62 -6.91 6.09
CA ALA A 185 -15.65 -6.08 5.47
C ALA A 185 -15.38 -5.78 3.97
N ASN A 186 -14.70 -6.67 3.26
CA ASN A 186 -14.41 -6.53 1.83
C ASN A 186 -15.71 -6.51 1.01
N GLN A 187 -15.81 -5.53 0.11
CA GLN A 187 -16.95 -5.27 -0.76
C GLN A 187 -16.62 -5.49 -2.25
N GLY A 188 -15.38 -5.86 -2.57
CA GLY A 188 -14.93 -6.10 -3.96
C GLY A 188 -13.40 -6.18 -4.07
N GLY A 189 -12.93 -6.47 -5.29
CA GLY A 189 -11.51 -6.65 -5.56
C GLY A 189 -10.97 -8.02 -5.20
N THR A 190 -9.65 -8.19 -5.30
CA THR A 190 -8.97 -9.46 -5.10
C THR A 190 -7.80 -9.34 -4.13
N ILE A 191 -7.67 -10.30 -3.23
CA ILE A 191 -6.54 -10.42 -2.29
C ILE A 191 -5.92 -11.80 -2.49
N TYR A 192 -4.61 -11.85 -2.73
CA TYR A 192 -3.84 -13.08 -2.76
C TYR A 192 -2.79 -13.07 -1.64
N ILE A 193 -2.76 -14.13 -0.85
CA ILE A 193 -1.80 -14.37 0.24
C ILE A 193 -1.11 -15.69 -0.07
N GLY A 194 0.20 -15.66 -0.37
CA GLY A 194 0.97 -16.86 -0.72
C GLY A 194 1.21 -17.79 0.48
N GLY A 195 1.36 -17.21 1.66
CA GLY A 195 1.51 -17.92 2.93
C GLY A 195 0.17 -18.15 3.65
N SER A 196 0.24 -18.15 4.97
CA SER A 196 -0.88 -18.42 5.89
C SER A 196 -1.48 -17.15 6.48
N THR A 197 -2.71 -17.24 7.00
CA THR A 197 -3.40 -16.14 7.69
C THR A 197 -4.45 -16.64 8.67
N TYR A 198 -5.04 -15.71 9.44
CA TYR A 198 -6.05 -16.02 10.44
C TYR A 198 -7.34 -15.23 10.19
N LEU A 199 -8.48 -15.94 10.13
CA LEU A 199 -9.84 -15.39 9.97
C LEU A 199 -9.99 -14.44 8.76
N PRO A 200 -9.61 -14.85 7.53
CA PRO A 200 -9.79 -14.03 6.34
C PRO A 200 -11.27 -13.81 6.02
N GLY A 201 -11.59 -12.62 5.51
CA GLY A 201 -12.90 -12.27 4.99
C GLY A 201 -14.00 -12.07 6.04
N ALA A 202 -13.65 -11.73 7.29
CA ALA A 202 -14.66 -11.37 8.28
C ALA A 202 -15.57 -10.25 7.74
N GLU A 203 -16.89 -10.42 7.84
CA GLU A 203 -17.89 -9.46 7.33
C GLU A 203 -17.80 -9.18 5.81
N MET A 204 -17.14 -10.04 5.04
CA MET A 204 -16.99 -9.85 3.59
C MET A 204 -18.33 -10.01 2.87
N THR A 205 -18.68 -9.04 2.02
CA THR A 205 -19.90 -9.10 1.20
C THR A 205 -19.63 -9.48 -0.25
N LYS A 206 -18.46 -9.13 -0.80
CA LYS A 206 -18.05 -9.45 -2.20
C LYS A 206 -16.53 -9.52 -2.30
N GLY A 207 -16.05 -9.98 -3.48
CA GLY A 207 -14.63 -10.08 -3.80
C GLY A 207 -14.10 -11.49 -3.62
N THR A 208 -12.79 -11.64 -3.85
CA THR A 208 -12.13 -12.95 -3.77
C THR A 208 -10.87 -12.83 -2.91
N ILE A 209 -10.73 -13.74 -1.96
CA ILE A 209 -9.50 -13.90 -1.16
C ILE A 209 -8.94 -15.28 -1.44
N THR A 210 -7.69 -15.36 -1.89
CA THR A 210 -6.98 -16.63 -2.12
C THR A 210 -5.84 -16.76 -1.13
N VAL A 211 -5.78 -17.86 -0.40
CA VAL A 211 -4.75 -18.18 0.58
C VAL A 211 -3.98 -19.42 0.13
N GLY A 212 -2.70 -19.24 -0.18
CA GLY A 212 -1.82 -20.31 -0.62
C GLY A 212 -1.29 -21.21 0.51
N GLY A 213 -1.33 -20.77 1.75
CA GLY A 213 -1.01 -21.55 2.93
C GLY A 213 -2.26 -21.96 3.71
N ASN A 214 -2.13 -22.04 5.03
CA ASN A 214 -3.22 -22.39 5.92
C ASN A 214 -4.07 -21.16 6.28
N ALA A 215 -5.38 -21.35 6.42
CA ALA A 215 -6.28 -20.33 6.94
C ALA A 215 -7.26 -20.94 7.97
N ARG A 216 -7.51 -20.21 9.07
CA ARG A 216 -8.67 -20.51 9.92
C ARG A 216 -9.88 -19.80 9.35
N VAL A 217 -10.78 -20.56 8.74
CA VAL A 217 -12.01 -20.04 8.13
C VAL A 217 -13.06 -19.79 9.23
N LEU A 218 -13.79 -18.68 9.11
CA LEU A 218 -14.89 -18.33 10.00
C LEU A 218 -16.09 -19.29 9.85
N PRO A 219 -16.86 -19.54 10.92
CA PRO A 219 -18.09 -20.37 10.84
C PRO A 219 -19.17 -19.82 9.89
N GLY A 220 -19.15 -18.51 9.59
CA GLY A 220 -20.06 -17.86 8.64
C GLY A 220 -19.85 -18.24 7.18
N TYR A 221 -18.85 -19.06 6.86
CA TYR A 221 -18.55 -19.50 5.50
C TYR A 221 -19.10 -20.90 5.21
N GLN A 222 -19.77 -21.05 4.08
CA GLN A 222 -20.21 -22.34 3.57
C GLN A 222 -19.13 -22.96 2.70
N LYS A 223 -18.73 -24.20 3.02
CA LYS A 223 -17.82 -25.00 2.21
C LYS A 223 -18.50 -25.36 0.87
N ALA A 224 -17.80 -25.12 -0.24
CA ALA A 224 -18.23 -25.41 -1.60
C ALA A 224 -17.25 -26.39 -2.28
N ASP A 225 -17.26 -26.45 -3.61
CA ASP A 225 -16.43 -27.37 -4.38
C ASP A 225 -14.93 -27.04 -4.28
N VAL A 226 -14.09 -28.03 -4.54
CA VAL A 226 -12.66 -27.84 -4.77
C VAL A 226 -12.47 -27.29 -6.19
N VAL A 227 -11.64 -26.25 -6.32
CA VAL A 227 -11.31 -25.64 -7.61
C VAL A 227 -9.79 -25.73 -7.86
N THR A 228 -9.41 -25.87 -9.13
CA THR A 228 -7.99 -25.89 -9.52
C THR A 228 -7.63 -24.56 -10.19
N ILE A 229 -6.62 -23.87 -9.67
CA ILE A 229 -6.09 -22.62 -10.21
C ILE A 229 -4.60 -22.83 -10.45
N GLU A 230 -4.12 -22.63 -11.68
CA GLU A 230 -2.71 -22.81 -12.07
C GLU A 230 -2.11 -24.16 -11.62
N GLY A 231 -2.90 -25.23 -11.69
CA GLY A 231 -2.48 -26.58 -11.31
C GLY A 231 -2.49 -26.87 -9.80
N ARG A 232 -2.92 -25.94 -8.97
CA ARG A 232 -3.05 -26.11 -7.53
C ARG A 232 -4.52 -26.18 -7.10
N GLU A 233 -4.85 -27.11 -6.22
CA GLU A 233 -6.19 -27.27 -5.69
C GLU A 233 -6.44 -26.33 -4.50
N TYR A 234 -7.63 -25.75 -4.49
CA TYR A 234 -8.13 -24.89 -3.42
C TYR A 234 -9.51 -25.35 -2.98
N GLN A 235 -9.72 -25.45 -1.69
CA GLN A 235 -11.05 -25.57 -1.12
C GLN A 235 -11.73 -24.19 -1.18
N LYS A 236 -12.83 -24.11 -1.93
CA LYS A 236 -13.64 -22.91 -2.02
C LYS A 236 -14.64 -22.84 -0.86
N TYR A 237 -14.85 -21.63 -0.36
CA TYR A 237 -15.87 -21.27 0.61
C TYR A 237 -16.63 -20.04 0.11
N LEU A 238 -17.93 -19.97 0.39
CA LEU A 238 -18.81 -18.85 0.04
C LEU A 238 -19.30 -18.17 1.33
N GLY A 239 -19.26 -16.84 1.37
CA GLY A 239 -19.69 -16.08 2.55
C GLY A 239 -19.18 -14.61 2.51
N ASP A 240 -19.23 -13.85 3.57
CA ASP A 240 -19.75 -14.24 4.90
C ASP A 240 -21.31 -14.31 4.87
N LEU A 241 -21.88 -15.43 5.21
CA LEU A 241 -23.34 -15.64 5.17
C LEU A 241 -24.09 -14.83 6.25
N VAL A 242 -23.40 -14.43 7.33
CA VAL A 242 -23.96 -13.56 8.37
C VAL A 242 -24.30 -12.19 7.76
N GLU A 243 -23.44 -11.71 6.86
CA GLU A 243 -23.63 -10.47 6.11
C GLU A 243 -24.40 -10.64 4.80
N LYS A 244 -24.95 -11.84 4.54
CA LYS A 244 -25.54 -12.21 3.24
C LYS A 244 -24.56 -12.03 2.08
N GLY A 245 -23.28 -12.18 2.37
CA GLY A 245 -22.18 -12.00 1.42
C GLY A 245 -22.15 -13.09 0.35
N THR A 246 -21.65 -12.71 -0.82
CA THR A 246 -21.39 -13.60 -1.97
C THR A 246 -19.91 -13.66 -2.30
N GLY A 247 -19.05 -13.28 -1.35
CA GLY A 247 -17.61 -13.34 -1.51
C GLY A 247 -17.09 -14.76 -1.62
N GLU A 248 -15.93 -14.92 -2.23
CA GLU A 248 -15.25 -16.20 -2.40
C GLU A 248 -13.94 -16.22 -1.59
N LEU A 249 -13.80 -17.24 -0.75
CA LEU A 249 -12.56 -17.54 -0.07
C LEU A 249 -12.01 -18.86 -0.61
N LEU A 250 -10.79 -18.85 -1.11
CA LEU A 250 -10.07 -20.00 -1.65
C LEU A 250 -8.89 -20.29 -0.73
N VAL A 251 -8.87 -21.46 -0.11
CA VAL A 251 -7.78 -21.90 0.77
C VAL A 251 -7.12 -23.12 0.15
N ALA A 252 -5.80 -23.12 0.02
CA ALA A 252 -5.09 -24.26 -0.55
C ALA A 252 -5.50 -25.56 0.13
N ALA A 253 -5.81 -26.56 -0.69
CA ALA A 253 -6.06 -27.91 -0.22
C ALA A 253 -4.72 -28.50 0.29
N SER A 254 -4.73 -29.07 1.49
CA SER A 254 -3.56 -29.70 2.12
C SER A 254 -3.24 -31.06 1.50
#